data_5fca49aec4a17ca21034104234330e04
#
_entry.id   5fca49aec4a17ca21034104234330e04
#
_cell.length_a   1.000
_cell.length_b   1.000
_cell.length_c   1.000
_cell.angle_alpha   90.00
_cell.angle_beta   90.00
_cell.angle_gamma   90.00
#
_symmetry.space_group_name_H-M   'P 1'
#
loop_
_entity.id
_entity.type
_entity.pdbx_description
1 polymer ?
#
loop_
_entity_poly.entity_id
_entity_poly.type
_entity_poly.pdbx_seq_one_letter_code
_entity_poly.pdbx_strand_id
1 'polypeptide(L)'
;MARKRRLEDEDLLSIARQQFVAEGFGASTRTIAQLAGVSEGVLFQRFRTKAELFFAAMVPPGPDLHAILIARPADDDPAVRFEQVAGRVLAYFREIMPVLLPLVTHPDFSYERFIERYPESPPNRLVTGLQQWLTTLEVQGTLARGSAGATALALVSAMTGVALFERMGAHGGAFAPEV
;
A
#
# COMPACT_ATOMS: atom_id res chain seq x y z
N MET A 1 18.96 -13.32 -34.66
CA MET A 1 18.28 -12.10 -34.18
C MET A 1 17.51 -12.43 -32.92
N ALA A 2 17.96 -11.97 -31.75
CA ALA A 2 17.27 -12.23 -30.48
C ALA A 2 15.93 -11.48 -30.49
N ARG A 3 14.82 -12.21 -30.30
CA ARG A 3 13.46 -11.69 -30.17
C ARG A 3 13.45 -10.77 -28.94
N LYS A 4 13.40 -9.45 -29.16
CA LYS A 4 13.32 -8.43 -28.11
C LYS A 4 12.12 -8.79 -27.21
N ARG A 5 12.38 -9.26 -25.99
CA ARG A 5 11.35 -9.61 -25.00
C ARG A 5 10.44 -8.40 -24.85
N ARG A 6 9.17 -8.56 -25.14
CA ARG A 6 8.19 -7.48 -24.96
C ARG A 6 8.09 -7.27 -23.46
N LEU A 7 8.58 -6.16 -22.96
CA LEU A 7 8.50 -5.82 -21.55
C LEU A 7 7.01 -5.72 -21.19
N GLU A 8 6.60 -6.45 -20.18
CA GLU A 8 5.23 -6.40 -19.70
C GLU A 8 5.02 -5.06 -18.94
N ASP A 9 3.78 -4.60 -18.87
CA ASP A 9 3.48 -3.31 -18.22
C ASP A 9 3.86 -3.33 -16.73
N GLU A 10 3.76 -4.48 -16.06
CA GLU A 10 4.18 -4.66 -14.66
C GLU A 10 5.68 -4.42 -14.45
N ASP A 11 6.55 -4.93 -15.34
CA ASP A 11 7.99 -4.71 -15.24
C ASP A 11 8.33 -3.22 -15.43
N LEU A 12 7.67 -2.57 -16.41
CA LEU A 12 7.84 -1.14 -16.65
C LEU A 12 7.37 -0.31 -15.46
N LEU A 13 6.21 -0.62 -14.90
CA LEU A 13 5.66 0.08 -13.73
C LEU A 13 6.52 -0.14 -12.48
N SER A 14 7.12 -1.32 -12.31
CA SER A 14 8.06 -1.59 -11.23
C SER A 14 9.29 -0.70 -11.31
N ILE A 15 9.90 -0.58 -12.51
CA ILE A 15 11.04 0.31 -12.76
C ILE A 15 10.66 1.78 -12.54
N ALA A 16 9.52 2.19 -13.07
CA ALA A 16 9.01 3.55 -12.89
C ALA A 16 8.77 3.87 -11.41
N ARG A 17 8.19 2.94 -10.65
CA ARG A 17 7.97 3.07 -9.21
C ARG A 17 9.28 3.30 -8.46
N GLN A 18 10.32 2.50 -8.73
CA GLN A 18 11.63 2.67 -8.10
C GLN A 18 12.19 4.08 -8.34
N GLN A 19 12.09 4.59 -9.55
CA GLN A 19 12.57 5.93 -9.88
C GLN A 19 11.74 7.03 -9.21
N PHE A 20 10.40 6.89 -9.20
CA PHE A 20 9.53 7.86 -8.53
C PHE A 20 9.66 7.83 -6.99
N VAL A 21 9.94 6.68 -6.40
CA VAL A 21 10.22 6.60 -4.96
C VAL A 21 11.54 7.26 -4.61
N ALA A 22 12.57 7.14 -5.46
CA ALA A 22 13.90 7.71 -5.24
C ALA A 22 13.96 9.22 -5.51
N GLU A 23 13.32 9.71 -6.57
CA GLU A 23 13.48 11.08 -7.09
C GLU A 23 12.19 11.92 -7.04
N GLY A 24 11.08 11.32 -6.54
CA GLY A 24 9.76 11.95 -6.58
C GLY A 24 9.20 12.10 -7.99
N PHE A 25 8.18 12.95 -8.15
CA PHE A 25 7.59 13.24 -9.46
C PHE A 25 8.60 13.89 -10.44
N GLY A 26 9.74 14.39 -9.93
CA GLY A 26 10.85 14.94 -10.74
C GLY A 26 11.58 13.90 -11.60
N ALA A 27 11.50 12.61 -11.28
CA ALA A 27 12.20 11.52 -11.99
C ALA A 27 12.09 11.62 -13.51
N SER A 28 13.20 11.34 -14.21
CA SER A 28 13.30 11.47 -15.66
C SER A 28 12.62 10.31 -16.39
N THR A 29 11.62 10.60 -17.22
CA THR A 29 10.95 9.60 -18.09
C THR A 29 11.92 8.96 -19.08
N ARG A 30 12.93 9.70 -19.51
CA ARG A 30 14.01 9.19 -20.36
C ARG A 30 14.84 8.13 -19.61
N THR A 31 15.19 8.38 -18.35
CA THR A 31 15.90 7.41 -17.51
C THR A 31 15.06 6.17 -17.27
N ILE A 32 13.78 6.34 -16.96
CA ILE A 32 12.83 5.23 -16.78
C ILE A 32 12.76 4.37 -18.05
N ALA A 33 12.62 5.00 -19.23
CA ALA A 33 12.57 4.29 -20.50
C ALA A 33 13.87 3.52 -20.77
N GLN A 34 15.04 4.13 -20.52
CA GLN A 34 16.35 3.50 -20.66
C GLN A 34 16.50 2.27 -19.76
N LEU A 35 16.16 2.38 -18.48
CA LEU A 35 16.21 1.27 -17.52
C LEU A 35 15.26 0.14 -17.92
N ALA A 36 14.08 0.49 -18.45
CA ALA A 36 13.10 -0.47 -18.96
C ALA A 36 13.49 -1.06 -20.33
N GLY A 37 14.58 -0.62 -20.96
CA GLY A 37 15.01 -1.12 -22.28
C GLY A 37 14.06 -0.77 -23.42
N VAL A 38 13.27 0.31 -23.28
CA VAL A 38 12.36 0.83 -24.31
C VAL A 38 12.72 2.26 -24.70
N SER A 39 12.16 2.77 -25.79
CA SER A 39 12.26 4.19 -26.09
C SER A 39 11.23 5.01 -25.30
N GLU A 40 11.53 6.28 -25.06
CA GLU A 40 10.58 7.21 -24.42
C GLU A 40 9.27 7.32 -25.23
N GLY A 41 9.33 7.23 -26.56
CA GLY A 41 8.15 7.17 -27.42
C GLY A 41 7.25 5.95 -27.13
N VAL A 42 7.85 4.78 -26.89
CA VAL A 42 7.10 3.56 -26.49
C VAL A 42 6.48 3.74 -25.10
N LEU A 43 7.19 4.38 -24.17
CA LEU A 43 6.66 4.69 -22.86
C LEU A 43 5.42 5.59 -22.94
N PHE A 44 5.47 6.68 -23.71
CA PHE A 44 4.33 7.59 -23.90
C PHE A 44 3.22 7.06 -24.81
N GLN A 45 3.50 6.03 -25.59
CA GLN A 45 2.45 5.30 -26.30
C GLN A 45 1.57 4.48 -25.34
N ARG A 46 2.16 3.97 -24.24
CA ARG A 46 1.44 3.21 -23.20
C ARG A 46 0.80 4.11 -22.16
N PHE A 47 1.54 5.12 -21.72
CA PHE A 47 1.13 6.08 -20.68
C PHE A 47 1.22 7.48 -21.32
N ARG A 48 0.10 8.05 -21.70
CA ARG A 48 0.02 9.29 -22.49
C ARG A 48 0.78 10.47 -21.88
N THR A 49 0.86 10.51 -20.54
CA THR A 49 1.53 11.58 -19.77
C THR A 49 2.40 11.00 -18.68
N LYS A 50 3.35 11.81 -18.19
CA LYS A 50 4.15 11.46 -17.01
C LYS A 50 3.27 11.26 -15.77
N ALA A 51 2.20 12.05 -15.62
CA ALA A 51 1.25 11.90 -14.53
C ALA A 51 0.51 10.55 -14.61
N GLU A 52 0.07 10.13 -15.79
CA GLU A 52 -0.56 8.80 -15.95
C GLU A 52 0.42 7.66 -15.59
N LEU A 53 1.68 7.76 -16.06
CA LEU A 53 2.72 6.80 -15.67
C LEU A 53 2.95 6.81 -14.15
N PHE A 54 3.03 7.99 -13.54
CA PHE A 54 3.22 8.14 -12.10
C PHE A 54 2.07 7.49 -11.33
N PHE A 55 0.83 7.84 -11.63
CA PHE A 55 -0.32 7.27 -10.92
C PHE A 55 -0.43 5.75 -11.12
N ALA A 56 -0.13 5.23 -12.30
CA ALA A 56 -0.12 3.79 -12.54
C ALA A 56 1.03 3.09 -11.77
N ALA A 57 2.22 3.67 -11.75
CA ALA A 57 3.38 3.12 -11.07
C ALA A 57 3.24 3.19 -9.54
N MET A 58 2.60 4.23 -9.01
CA MET A 58 2.48 4.49 -7.57
C MET A 58 1.23 3.86 -6.94
N VAL A 59 0.53 2.95 -7.62
CA VAL A 59 -0.45 2.08 -6.96
C VAL A 59 0.31 1.16 -5.99
N PRO A 60 0.05 1.23 -4.67
CA PRO A 60 0.75 0.39 -3.71
C PRO A 60 0.50 -1.09 -3.97
N PRO A 61 1.43 -1.99 -3.63
CA PRO A 61 1.15 -3.43 -3.65
C PRO A 61 0.02 -3.78 -2.70
N GLY A 62 -0.80 -4.76 -3.09
CA GLY A 62 -1.91 -5.23 -2.25
C GLY A 62 -1.43 -5.92 -0.98
N PRO A 63 -2.18 -5.85 0.12
CA PRO A 63 -1.86 -6.58 1.34
C PRO A 63 -1.99 -8.09 1.11
N ASP A 64 -1.06 -8.85 1.65
CA ASP A 64 -1.26 -10.28 1.84
C ASP A 64 -2.19 -10.51 3.05
N LEU A 65 -3.50 -10.54 2.78
CA LEU A 65 -4.51 -10.73 3.83
C LEU A 65 -4.34 -12.05 4.56
N HIS A 66 -3.84 -13.10 3.90
CA HIS A 66 -3.58 -14.37 4.54
C HIS A 66 -2.46 -14.24 5.57
N ALA A 67 -1.33 -13.64 5.19
CA ALA A 67 -0.22 -13.40 6.11
C ALA A 67 -0.63 -12.47 7.26
N ILE A 68 -1.47 -11.45 6.99
CA ILE A 68 -1.92 -10.50 8.03
C ILE A 68 -2.89 -11.14 9.02
N LEU A 69 -3.90 -11.89 8.54
CA LEU A 69 -5.06 -12.28 9.36
C LEU A 69 -5.02 -13.73 9.85
N ILE A 70 -4.38 -14.66 9.11
CA ILE A 70 -4.51 -16.11 9.33
C ILE A 70 -3.23 -16.73 9.91
N ALA A 71 -2.08 -16.02 9.89
CA ALA A 71 -0.88 -16.54 10.50
C ALA A 71 -1.16 -16.92 11.96
N ARG A 72 -1.11 -18.23 12.23
CA ARG A 72 -1.51 -18.85 13.49
C ARG A 72 -0.72 -18.24 14.65
N PRO A 73 -1.37 -17.65 15.66
CA PRO A 73 -0.68 -17.24 16.87
C PRO A 73 -0.18 -18.49 17.61
N ALA A 74 0.90 -18.34 18.34
CA ALA A 74 1.36 -19.36 19.29
C ALA A 74 0.40 -19.49 20.48
N ASP A 75 -0.54 -18.54 20.63
CA ASP A 75 -1.51 -18.45 21.73
C ASP A 75 -2.92 -18.21 21.17
N ASP A 76 -3.92 -18.85 21.75
CA ASP A 76 -5.33 -18.68 21.39
C ASP A 76 -5.98 -17.45 22.06
N ASP A 77 -5.23 -16.65 22.82
CA ASP A 77 -5.73 -15.43 23.45
C ASP A 77 -6.13 -14.40 22.38
N PRO A 78 -7.39 -13.95 22.35
CA PRO A 78 -7.88 -12.97 21.41
C PRO A 78 -7.11 -11.63 21.45
N ALA A 79 -6.63 -11.19 22.62
CA ALA A 79 -5.86 -9.97 22.77
C ALA A 79 -4.50 -10.09 22.06
N VAL A 80 -3.79 -11.21 22.25
CA VAL A 80 -2.53 -11.50 21.59
C VAL A 80 -2.72 -11.58 20.07
N ARG A 81 -3.81 -12.21 19.62
CA ARG A 81 -4.13 -12.26 18.18
C ARG A 81 -4.37 -10.87 17.59
N PHE A 82 -5.11 -10.02 18.31
CA PHE A 82 -5.39 -8.66 17.86
C PHE A 82 -4.10 -7.84 17.77
N GLU A 83 -3.22 -7.91 18.76
CA GLU A 83 -1.91 -7.26 18.78
C GLU A 83 -1.04 -7.70 17.58
N GLN A 84 -0.98 -9.00 17.31
CA GLN A 84 -0.23 -9.53 16.17
C GLN A 84 -0.78 -9.04 14.83
N VAL A 85 -2.11 -9.00 14.67
CA VAL A 85 -2.74 -8.45 13.46
C VAL A 85 -2.42 -6.96 13.33
N ALA A 86 -2.53 -6.18 14.41
CA ALA A 86 -2.18 -4.76 14.41
C ALA A 86 -0.71 -4.53 14.02
N GLY A 87 0.21 -5.31 14.57
CA GLY A 87 1.64 -5.25 14.20
C GLY A 87 1.89 -5.54 12.73
N ARG A 88 1.19 -6.53 12.14
CA ARG A 88 1.32 -6.85 10.70
C ARG A 88 0.69 -5.79 9.81
N VAL A 89 -0.43 -5.20 10.22
CA VAL A 89 -1.03 -4.05 9.53
C VAL A 89 -0.07 -2.86 9.55
N LEU A 90 0.58 -2.58 10.67
CA LEU A 90 1.60 -1.54 10.78
C LEU A 90 2.80 -1.82 9.86
N ALA A 91 3.31 -3.07 9.87
CA ALA A 91 4.40 -3.48 9.00
C ALA A 91 4.06 -3.26 7.51
N TYR A 92 2.85 -3.62 7.10
CA TYR A 92 2.36 -3.36 5.75
C TYR A 92 2.36 -1.85 5.42
N PHE A 93 1.86 -0.99 6.31
CA PHE A 93 1.87 0.46 6.06
C PHE A 93 3.29 1.04 6.03
N ARG A 94 4.22 0.56 6.86
CA ARG A 94 5.65 0.94 6.79
C ARG A 94 6.24 0.63 5.42
N GLU A 95 5.92 -0.53 4.87
CA GLU A 95 6.40 -0.97 3.55
C GLU A 95 5.83 -0.10 2.42
N ILE A 96 4.52 0.20 2.43
CA ILE A 96 3.89 0.93 1.33
C ILE A 96 3.98 2.46 1.46
N MET A 97 4.34 3.00 2.61
CA MET A 97 4.38 4.45 2.85
C MET A 97 5.26 5.22 1.85
N PRO A 98 6.44 4.71 1.42
CA PRO A 98 7.24 5.36 0.38
C PRO A 98 6.53 5.53 -0.97
N VAL A 99 5.54 4.68 -1.26
CA VAL A 99 4.72 4.73 -2.47
C VAL A 99 3.44 5.53 -2.23
N LEU A 100 2.78 5.28 -1.10
CA LEU A 100 1.49 5.89 -0.76
C LEU A 100 1.59 7.41 -0.55
N LEU A 101 2.58 7.86 0.20
CA LEU A 101 2.69 9.29 0.56
C LEU A 101 2.89 10.18 -0.66
N PRO A 102 3.86 9.93 -1.59
CA PRO A 102 3.98 10.73 -2.80
C PRO A 102 2.74 10.67 -3.70
N LEU A 103 2.02 9.54 -3.71
CA LEU A 103 0.78 9.39 -4.46
C LEU A 103 -0.29 10.36 -3.94
N VAL A 104 -0.59 10.31 -2.64
CA VAL A 104 -1.72 11.08 -2.05
C VAL A 104 -1.41 12.56 -1.90
N THR A 105 -0.13 12.95 -1.88
CA THR A 105 0.29 14.35 -1.81
C THR A 105 0.51 14.99 -3.19
N HIS A 106 0.34 14.23 -4.28
CA HIS A 106 0.47 14.80 -5.62
C HIS A 106 -0.66 15.81 -5.88
N PRO A 107 -0.37 17.02 -6.44
CA PRO A 107 -1.39 18.05 -6.65
C PRO A 107 -2.62 17.61 -7.46
N ASP A 108 -2.40 16.72 -8.44
CA ASP A 108 -3.47 16.20 -9.30
C ASP A 108 -4.15 14.95 -8.73
N PHE A 109 -3.80 14.51 -7.50
CA PHE A 109 -4.42 13.34 -6.88
C PHE A 109 -5.89 13.63 -6.56
N SER A 110 -6.77 12.73 -6.97
CA SER A 110 -8.16 12.69 -6.56
C SER A 110 -8.48 11.28 -6.08
N TYR A 111 -8.87 11.17 -4.82
CA TYR A 111 -9.25 9.89 -4.22
C TYR A 111 -10.40 9.22 -4.98
N GLU A 112 -11.42 10.00 -5.38
CA GLU A 112 -12.58 9.52 -6.14
C GLU A 112 -12.15 8.87 -7.45
N ARG A 113 -11.37 9.59 -8.27
CA ARG A 113 -10.83 9.06 -9.54
C ARG A 113 -9.91 7.86 -9.33
N PHE A 114 -9.15 7.87 -8.25
CA PHE A 114 -8.25 6.76 -7.91
C PHE A 114 -9.05 5.48 -7.61
N ILE A 115 -10.11 5.57 -6.80
CA ILE A 115 -10.96 4.42 -6.46
C ILE A 115 -11.75 3.94 -7.66
N GLU A 116 -12.27 4.84 -8.51
CA GLU A 116 -12.94 4.46 -9.76
C GLU A 116 -12.01 3.65 -10.68
N ARG A 117 -10.74 4.05 -10.79
CA ARG A 117 -9.77 3.36 -11.64
C ARG A 117 -9.19 2.09 -11.01
N TYR A 118 -9.08 2.07 -9.68
CA TYR A 118 -8.51 0.97 -8.89
C TYR A 118 -9.46 0.57 -7.74
N PRO A 119 -10.63 -0.01 -8.05
CA PRO A 119 -11.65 -0.35 -7.04
C PRO A 119 -11.13 -1.36 -6.01
N GLU A 120 -10.24 -2.25 -6.44
CA GLU A 120 -9.52 -3.21 -5.60
C GLU A 120 -8.26 -2.60 -4.97
N SER A 121 -8.28 -1.29 -4.73
CA SER A 121 -7.12 -0.61 -4.15
C SER A 121 -6.74 -1.21 -2.80
N PRO A 122 -5.43 -1.29 -2.50
CA PRO A 122 -4.93 -1.96 -1.31
C PRO A 122 -5.57 -1.53 0.01
N PRO A 123 -5.80 -0.23 0.28
CA PRO A 123 -6.46 0.19 1.51
C PRO A 123 -7.88 -0.36 1.65
N ASN A 124 -8.68 -0.37 0.59
CA ASN A 124 -10.04 -0.90 0.62
C ASN A 124 -10.05 -2.41 0.89
N ARG A 125 -9.16 -3.16 0.23
CA ARG A 125 -9.03 -4.60 0.45
C ARG A 125 -8.65 -4.91 1.90
N LEU A 126 -7.74 -4.13 2.49
CA LEU A 126 -7.32 -4.32 3.88
C LEU A 126 -8.48 -4.06 4.85
N VAL A 127 -9.20 -2.95 4.69
CA VAL A 127 -10.37 -2.62 5.55
C VAL A 127 -11.42 -3.72 5.44
N THR A 128 -11.77 -4.13 4.23
CA THR A 128 -12.77 -5.19 4.00
C THR A 128 -12.34 -6.52 4.62
N GLY A 129 -11.08 -6.93 4.41
CA GLY A 129 -10.54 -8.16 5.00
C GLY A 129 -10.52 -8.13 6.53
N LEU A 130 -10.09 -7.02 7.13
CA LEU A 130 -10.13 -6.81 8.57
C LEU A 130 -11.56 -6.84 9.11
N GLN A 131 -12.50 -6.18 8.45
CA GLN A 131 -13.91 -6.19 8.86
C GLN A 131 -14.48 -7.62 8.84
N GLN A 132 -14.21 -8.40 7.80
CA GLN A 132 -14.63 -9.80 7.72
C GLN A 132 -14.05 -10.64 8.87
N TRP A 133 -12.75 -10.49 9.13
CA TRP A 133 -12.09 -11.17 10.24
C TRP A 133 -12.68 -10.77 11.60
N LEU A 134 -12.89 -9.48 11.87
CA LEU A 134 -13.49 -8.98 13.10
C LEU A 134 -14.94 -9.45 13.27
N THR A 135 -15.69 -9.57 12.18
CA THR A 135 -17.05 -10.14 12.21
C THR A 135 -17.02 -11.60 12.71
N THR A 136 -15.99 -12.37 12.41
CA THR A 136 -15.87 -13.72 12.99
C THR A 136 -15.69 -13.69 14.50
N LEU A 137 -14.98 -12.68 15.05
CA LEU A 137 -14.81 -12.49 16.49
C LEU A 137 -16.11 -12.02 17.17
N GLU A 138 -16.95 -11.25 16.47
CA GLU A 138 -18.30 -10.90 16.95
C GLU A 138 -19.18 -12.15 17.06
N VAL A 139 -19.14 -13.03 16.05
CA VAL A 139 -19.91 -14.30 16.07
C VAL A 139 -19.45 -15.21 17.22
N GLN A 140 -18.14 -15.21 17.50
CA GLN A 140 -17.56 -15.97 18.62
C GLN A 140 -17.81 -15.33 20.00
N GLY A 141 -18.39 -14.13 20.06
CA GLY A 141 -18.63 -13.41 21.30
C GLY A 141 -17.39 -12.73 21.92
N THR A 142 -16.28 -12.70 21.19
CA THR A 142 -15.03 -12.06 21.61
C THR A 142 -15.07 -10.54 21.43
N LEU A 143 -15.81 -10.08 20.42
CA LEU A 143 -16.00 -8.66 20.09
C LEU A 143 -17.49 -8.30 20.21
N ALA A 144 -17.78 -7.07 20.64
CA ALA A 144 -19.16 -6.58 20.71
C ALA A 144 -19.80 -6.53 19.32
N ARG A 145 -21.05 -6.99 19.22
CA ARG A 145 -21.78 -7.03 17.94
C ARG A 145 -21.94 -5.65 17.33
N GLY A 146 -21.72 -5.57 16.02
CA GLY A 146 -21.87 -4.33 15.23
C GLY A 146 -20.67 -3.39 15.31
N SER A 147 -19.55 -3.80 15.94
CA SER A 147 -18.34 -2.97 16.09
C SER A 147 -17.26 -3.27 15.03
N ALA A 148 -17.37 -4.37 14.28
CA ALA A 148 -16.31 -4.84 13.36
C ALA A 148 -15.87 -3.77 12.34
N GLY A 149 -16.83 -3.08 11.71
CA GLY A 149 -16.51 -2.04 10.73
C GLY A 149 -15.78 -0.83 11.33
N ALA A 150 -16.27 -0.33 12.47
CA ALA A 150 -15.65 0.78 13.18
C ALA A 150 -14.26 0.41 13.70
N THR A 151 -14.10 -0.80 14.23
CA THR A 151 -12.81 -1.31 14.73
C THR A 151 -11.80 -1.48 13.58
N ALA A 152 -12.22 -2.03 12.43
CA ALA A 152 -11.36 -2.15 11.25
C ALA A 152 -10.86 -0.78 10.79
N LEU A 153 -11.77 0.20 10.67
CA LEU A 153 -11.41 1.55 10.25
C LEU A 153 -10.48 2.22 11.26
N ALA A 154 -10.77 2.12 12.56
CA ALA A 154 -9.93 2.68 13.61
C ALA A 154 -8.52 2.08 13.58
N LEU A 155 -8.40 0.75 13.43
CA LEU A 155 -7.11 0.07 13.36
C LEU A 155 -6.30 0.52 12.14
N VAL A 156 -6.90 0.54 10.96
CA VAL A 156 -6.23 0.99 9.73
C VAL A 156 -5.79 2.44 9.86
N SER A 157 -6.66 3.33 10.37
CA SER A 157 -6.35 4.75 10.55
C SER A 157 -5.21 4.96 11.54
N ALA A 158 -5.23 4.25 12.68
CA ALA A 158 -4.18 4.34 13.68
C ALA A 158 -2.83 3.86 13.13
N MET A 159 -2.79 2.69 12.48
CA MET A 159 -1.54 2.13 11.94
C MET A 159 -0.99 2.95 10.78
N THR A 160 -1.86 3.52 9.93
CA THR A 160 -1.45 4.47 8.89
C THR A 160 -0.84 5.73 9.50
N GLY A 161 -1.47 6.27 10.55
CA GLY A 161 -0.96 7.44 11.27
C GLY A 161 0.41 7.20 11.89
N VAL A 162 0.60 6.07 12.56
CA VAL A 162 1.90 5.69 13.13
C VAL A 162 2.97 5.60 12.04
N ALA A 163 2.71 4.87 10.96
CA ALA A 163 3.67 4.73 9.85
C ALA A 163 4.00 6.09 9.19
N LEU A 164 3.01 6.99 9.09
CA LEU A 164 3.21 8.34 8.57
C LEU A 164 4.11 9.16 9.50
N PHE A 165 3.84 9.19 10.82
CA PHE A 165 4.66 9.93 11.79
C PHE A 165 6.10 9.41 11.83
N GLU A 166 6.29 8.09 11.79
CA GLU A 166 7.63 7.48 11.68
C GLU A 166 8.35 7.97 10.41
N ARG A 167 7.66 8.00 9.27
CA ARG A 167 8.21 8.47 8.00
C ARG A 167 8.59 9.96 8.02
N MET A 168 7.87 10.77 8.80
CA MET A 168 8.17 12.19 9.01
C MET A 168 9.32 12.42 10.01
N GLY A 169 9.88 11.37 10.59
CA GLY A 169 10.94 11.49 11.59
C GLY A 169 10.44 11.81 13.00
N ALA A 170 9.13 11.74 13.25
CA ALA A 170 8.55 11.95 14.57
C ALA A 170 8.72 10.69 15.46
N HIS A 171 9.97 10.29 15.67
CA HIS A 171 10.32 9.12 16.51
C HIS A 171 10.34 9.44 18.02
N GLY A 172 9.87 10.63 18.43
CA GLY A 172 9.96 11.10 19.79
C GLY A 172 9.05 10.34 20.76
N GLY A 173 9.55 9.30 21.40
CA GLY A 173 9.09 8.76 22.68
C GLY A 173 7.75 8.02 22.70
N ALA A 174 6.72 8.44 21.98
CA ALA A 174 5.39 7.83 22.03
C ALA A 174 5.22 6.62 21.08
N PHE A 175 6.08 6.48 20.07
CA PHE A 175 5.98 5.47 19.04
C PHE A 175 7.30 4.69 18.81
N ALA A 176 8.32 4.93 19.62
CA ALA A 176 9.53 4.13 19.58
C ALA A 176 9.18 2.71 20.10
N PRO A 177 9.49 1.64 19.37
CA PRO A 177 9.44 0.32 19.97
C PRO A 177 10.39 0.34 21.18
N GLU A 178 9.90 -0.09 22.33
CA GLU A 178 10.77 -0.36 23.47
C GLU A 178 11.83 -1.37 23.00
N VAL A 179 13.10 -0.98 23.09
CA VAL A 179 14.26 -1.79 22.68
C VAL A 179 14.49 -2.86 23.76
#